data_ad2b13867e355e24bfa158e83b71831b
#
_entry.id   ad2b13867e355e24bfa158e83b71831b
#
_cell.length_a   1.000
_cell.length_b   1.000
_cell.length_c   1.000
_cell.angle_alpha   90.00
_cell.angle_beta   90.00
_cell.angle_gamma   90.00
#
_symmetry.space_group_name_H-M   'P 1'
#
loop_
_entity.id
_entity.type
_entity.pdbx_description
1 polymer ?
#
loop_
_entity_poly.entity_id
_entity_poly.type
_entity_poly.pdbx_seq_one_letter_code
_entity_poly.pdbx_strand_id
1 'polypeptide(L)'
;MYKIQKAEKLADKIYLMDVEAPRVARHCQPGQFIIVKMDEKGERIPLTICDFDREKGIVTIVFQTVGASTEKMAHLKAGDAFEDFVGPLGCPSELIGEDIEELKKKKLVFVAGGVGTAPVYPQVKWLHEHGIDADVIVGAKNKDLLILEKEMEAVAGNLYITTDDGSYVRKGMGTDVLKDLVNNQGKKYD
;
A
#
# COMPACT_ATOMS: atom_id res chain seq x y z
N MET A 1 10.47 -2.20 -22.22
CA MET A 1 10.26 -0.96 -21.45
C MET A 1 8.83 -0.94 -20.93
N TYR A 2 8.62 -0.46 -19.70
CA TYR A 2 7.35 -0.47 -19.00
C TYR A 2 6.89 0.96 -18.78
N LYS A 3 5.85 1.37 -19.51
CA LYS A 3 5.41 2.76 -19.59
C LYS A 3 4.71 3.20 -18.31
N ILE A 4 5.05 4.38 -17.82
CA ILE A 4 4.37 5.04 -16.71
C ILE A 4 3.13 5.75 -17.26
N GLN A 5 1.95 5.33 -16.82
CA GLN A 5 0.68 5.92 -17.24
C GLN A 5 0.27 7.10 -16.36
N LYS A 6 0.65 7.04 -15.08
CA LYS A 6 0.41 8.08 -14.07
C LYS A 6 1.62 8.21 -13.17
N ALA A 7 1.97 9.44 -12.80
CA ALA A 7 2.93 9.74 -11.76
C ALA A 7 2.38 10.89 -10.91
N GLU A 8 2.32 10.71 -9.61
CA GLU A 8 1.71 11.64 -8.66
C GLU A 8 2.53 11.73 -7.37
N LYS A 9 2.69 12.94 -6.85
CA LYS A 9 3.24 13.16 -5.51
C LYS A 9 2.08 13.08 -4.50
N LEU A 10 2.07 12.04 -3.65
CA LEU A 10 1.04 11.86 -2.63
C LEU A 10 1.28 12.71 -1.39
N ALA A 11 2.55 12.80 -0.97
CA ALA A 11 2.98 13.55 0.20
C ALA A 11 4.44 13.99 0.02
N ASP A 12 4.99 14.69 0.99
CA ASP A 12 6.42 15.04 0.90
C ASP A 12 7.27 13.76 0.83
N LYS A 13 8.12 13.69 -0.21
CA LYS A 13 8.98 12.54 -0.53
C LYS A 13 8.25 11.22 -0.81
N ILE A 14 6.93 11.20 -0.97
CA ILE A 14 6.17 9.99 -1.28
C ILE A 14 5.46 10.17 -2.63
N TYR A 15 5.65 9.20 -3.52
CA TYR A 15 5.19 9.21 -4.90
C TYR A 15 4.45 7.92 -5.23
N LEU A 16 3.45 8.05 -6.10
CA LEU A 16 2.70 6.95 -6.70
C LEU A 16 2.94 6.92 -8.19
N MET A 17 3.11 5.74 -8.75
CA MET A 17 3.15 5.52 -10.19
C MET A 17 2.27 4.33 -10.59
N ASP A 18 1.49 4.53 -11.64
CA ASP A 18 0.79 3.47 -12.36
C ASP A 18 1.63 3.07 -13.58
N VAL A 19 2.01 1.81 -13.63
CA VAL A 19 2.93 1.28 -14.63
C VAL A 19 2.24 0.21 -15.46
N GLU A 20 2.34 0.32 -16.79
CA GLU A 20 1.84 -0.68 -17.72
C GLU A 20 2.72 -1.93 -17.69
N ALA A 21 2.25 -2.96 -17.01
CA ALA A 21 2.93 -4.23 -16.81
C ALA A 21 1.93 -5.39 -16.82
N PRO A 22 1.30 -5.70 -17.97
CA PRO A 22 0.14 -6.60 -18.03
C PRO A 22 0.44 -8.03 -17.58
N ARG A 23 1.67 -8.51 -17.77
CA ARG A 23 2.06 -9.84 -17.27
C ARG A 23 2.13 -9.89 -15.76
N VAL A 24 2.67 -8.84 -15.14
CA VAL A 24 2.73 -8.72 -13.67
C VAL A 24 1.32 -8.53 -13.11
N ALA A 25 0.54 -7.60 -13.66
CA ALA A 25 -0.82 -7.30 -13.20
C ALA A 25 -1.74 -8.52 -13.19
N ARG A 26 -1.61 -9.41 -14.19
CA ARG A 26 -2.42 -10.64 -14.27
C ARG A 26 -2.13 -11.66 -13.18
N HIS A 27 -0.89 -11.73 -12.71
CA HIS A 27 -0.42 -12.80 -11.82
C HIS A 27 -0.10 -12.34 -10.40
N CYS A 28 0.04 -11.04 -10.18
CA CYS A 28 0.37 -10.54 -8.85
C CYS A 28 -0.80 -10.69 -7.86
N GLN A 29 -0.42 -10.80 -6.61
CA GLN A 29 -1.33 -10.90 -5.47
C GLN A 29 -0.86 -9.96 -4.35
N PRO A 30 -1.78 -9.55 -3.44
CA PRO A 30 -1.41 -8.74 -2.28
C PRO A 30 -0.27 -9.35 -1.47
N GLY A 31 0.67 -8.51 -1.03
CA GLY A 31 1.86 -8.92 -0.29
C GLY A 31 3.11 -9.13 -1.15
N GLN A 32 2.96 -9.27 -2.46
CA GLN A 32 4.07 -9.41 -3.39
C GLN A 32 4.73 -8.07 -3.75
N PHE A 33 5.91 -8.14 -4.33
CA PHE A 33 6.69 -6.99 -4.75
C PHE A 33 7.19 -7.14 -6.19
N ILE A 34 7.73 -6.08 -6.72
CA ILE A 34 8.44 -6.03 -8.01
C ILE A 34 9.83 -5.43 -7.82
N ILE A 35 10.68 -5.61 -8.82
CA ILE A 35 11.95 -4.91 -8.93
C ILE A 35 11.90 -4.02 -10.16
N VAL A 36 12.16 -2.72 -9.98
CA VAL A 36 12.29 -1.76 -11.08
C VAL A 36 13.75 -1.44 -11.36
N LYS A 37 14.03 -1.08 -12.60
CA LYS A 37 15.30 -0.51 -13.07
C LYS A 37 14.98 0.63 -14.04
N MET A 38 15.53 1.82 -13.82
CA MET A 38 15.19 3.00 -14.63
C MET A 38 15.84 3.00 -15.99
N ASP A 39 17.13 2.63 -16.05
CA ASP A 39 17.97 2.64 -17.25
C ASP A 39 19.08 1.59 -17.16
N GLU A 40 19.87 1.41 -18.22
CA GLU A 40 20.92 0.38 -18.28
C GLU A 40 21.91 0.40 -17.10
N LYS A 41 22.18 1.57 -16.55
CA LYS A 41 23.10 1.79 -15.42
C LYS A 41 22.39 1.92 -14.07
N GLY A 42 21.06 1.91 -14.09
CA GLY A 42 20.22 2.08 -12.90
C GLY A 42 20.32 0.92 -11.93
N GLU A 43 20.17 1.21 -10.65
CA GLU A 43 20.03 0.21 -9.61
C GLU A 43 18.71 -0.55 -9.74
N ARG A 44 18.70 -1.77 -9.25
CA ARG A 44 17.49 -2.58 -9.09
C ARG A 44 16.85 -2.27 -7.74
N ILE A 45 15.66 -1.70 -7.78
CA ILE A 45 14.95 -1.23 -6.57
C ILE A 45 13.74 -2.13 -6.34
N PRO A 46 13.69 -2.88 -5.22
CA PRO A 46 12.50 -3.64 -4.85
C PRO A 46 11.42 -2.71 -4.29
N LEU A 47 10.19 -2.86 -4.78
CA LEU A 47 9.04 -2.08 -4.34
C LEU A 47 7.82 -2.98 -4.18
N THR A 48 7.13 -2.85 -3.06
CA THR A 48 5.88 -3.58 -2.82
C THR A 48 4.79 -3.10 -3.77
N ILE A 49 3.99 -4.01 -4.27
CA ILE A 49 2.83 -3.71 -5.09
C ILE A 49 1.76 -3.08 -4.17
N CYS A 50 1.33 -1.87 -4.51
CA CYS A 50 0.29 -1.14 -3.79
C CYS A 50 -1.11 -1.47 -4.31
N ASP A 51 -1.26 -1.57 -5.62
CA ASP A 51 -2.52 -1.94 -6.27
C ASP A 51 -2.25 -2.51 -7.67
N PHE A 52 -3.26 -3.08 -8.28
CA PHE A 52 -3.20 -3.58 -9.66
C PHE A 52 -4.57 -3.65 -10.30
N ASP A 53 -4.60 -3.41 -11.60
CA ASP A 53 -5.77 -3.58 -12.46
C ASP A 53 -5.43 -4.63 -13.53
N ARG A 54 -6.04 -5.81 -13.42
CA ARG A 54 -5.77 -6.95 -14.32
C ARG A 54 -6.30 -6.73 -15.73
N GLU A 55 -7.39 -5.99 -15.86
CA GLU A 55 -8.03 -5.73 -17.15
C GLU A 55 -7.23 -4.70 -17.93
N LYS A 56 -6.83 -3.62 -17.27
CA LYS A 56 -5.99 -2.58 -17.88
C LYS A 56 -4.51 -2.96 -17.96
N GLY A 57 -4.09 -3.99 -17.23
CA GLY A 57 -2.68 -4.40 -17.19
C GLY A 57 -1.79 -3.41 -16.44
N ILE A 58 -2.33 -2.75 -15.42
CA ILE A 58 -1.63 -1.73 -14.64
C ILE A 58 -1.21 -2.29 -13.28
N VAL A 59 -0.02 -1.92 -12.85
CA VAL A 59 0.49 -2.14 -11.48
C VAL A 59 0.80 -0.79 -10.87
N THR A 60 0.26 -0.54 -9.68
CA THR A 60 0.50 0.68 -8.91
C THR A 60 1.60 0.43 -7.88
N ILE A 61 2.60 1.27 -7.89
CA ILE A 61 3.69 1.31 -6.91
C ILE A 61 3.67 2.62 -6.15
N VAL A 62 3.99 2.56 -4.87
CA VAL A 62 4.20 3.74 -4.02
C VAL A 62 5.59 3.62 -3.39
N PHE A 63 6.35 4.69 -3.45
CA PHE A 63 7.71 4.71 -2.91
C PHE A 63 8.03 6.05 -2.24
N GLN A 64 8.98 5.98 -1.32
CA GLN A 64 9.53 7.16 -0.65
C GLN A 64 10.94 7.42 -1.17
N THR A 65 11.29 8.69 -1.38
CA THR A 65 12.66 9.07 -1.71
C THR A 65 13.53 8.99 -0.46
N VAL A 66 14.49 8.05 -0.50
CA VAL A 66 15.41 7.78 0.62
C VAL A 66 16.88 7.80 0.18
N GLY A 67 17.16 8.00 -1.09
CA GLY A 67 18.49 8.05 -1.68
C GLY A 67 18.48 8.40 -3.15
N ALA A 68 19.65 8.54 -3.75
CA ALA A 68 19.84 9.07 -5.10
C ALA A 68 18.98 8.39 -6.17
N SER A 69 18.85 7.07 -6.13
CA SER A 69 18.07 6.30 -7.12
C SER A 69 16.57 6.58 -7.02
N THR A 70 16.02 6.63 -5.79
CA THR A 70 14.61 6.95 -5.58
C THR A 70 14.32 8.44 -5.82
N GLU A 71 15.27 9.34 -5.57
CA GLU A 71 15.17 10.75 -5.94
C GLU A 71 15.12 10.90 -7.47
N LYS A 72 16.01 10.20 -8.19
CA LYS A 72 15.96 10.17 -9.66
C LYS A 72 14.63 9.62 -10.17
N MET A 73 14.13 8.56 -9.57
CA MET A 73 12.85 7.94 -9.92
C MET A 73 11.66 8.91 -9.72
N ALA A 74 11.71 9.76 -8.69
CA ALA A 74 10.67 10.77 -8.42
C ALA A 74 10.54 11.85 -9.51
N HIS A 75 11.51 11.98 -10.41
CA HIS A 75 11.44 12.89 -11.55
C HIS A 75 10.77 12.30 -12.79
N LEU A 76 10.56 10.99 -12.81
CA LEU A 76 9.85 10.33 -13.90
C LEU A 76 8.37 10.76 -13.93
N LYS A 77 7.82 10.89 -15.13
CA LYS A 77 6.46 11.39 -15.38
C LYS A 77 5.67 10.39 -16.20
N ALA A 78 4.38 10.65 -16.31
CA ALA A 78 3.53 9.95 -17.27
C ALA A 78 4.11 10.10 -18.69
N GLY A 79 4.27 8.98 -19.39
CA GLY A 79 4.93 8.90 -20.69
C GLY A 79 6.37 8.39 -20.64
N ASP A 80 7.09 8.56 -19.52
CA ASP A 80 8.37 7.90 -19.29
C ASP A 80 8.20 6.41 -19.10
N ALA A 81 9.30 5.66 -19.04
CA ALA A 81 9.25 4.20 -18.86
C ALA A 81 10.41 3.70 -18.00
N PHE A 82 10.15 2.62 -17.26
CA PHE A 82 11.21 1.78 -16.70
C PHE A 82 11.79 0.86 -17.75
N GLU A 83 13.07 0.60 -17.69
CA GLU A 83 13.73 -0.40 -18.52
C GLU A 83 13.32 -1.81 -18.11
N ASP A 84 13.42 -2.12 -16.81
CA ASP A 84 12.96 -3.37 -16.22
C ASP A 84 11.84 -3.14 -15.20
N PHE A 85 10.89 -4.04 -15.19
CA PHE A 85 9.82 -4.15 -14.21
C PHE A 85 9.55 -5.65 -13.98
N VAL A 86 10.31 -6.23 -13.06
CA VAL A 86 10.37 -7.67 -12.85
C VAL A 86 9.45 -8.08 -11.71
N GLY A 87 8.55 -9.02 -11.98
CA GLY A 87 7.63 -9.55 -10.97
C GLY A 87 6.51 -10.40 -11.57
N PRO A 88 5.54 -10.81 -10.74
CA PRO A 88 5.52 -10.64 -9.29
C PRO A 88 6.61 -11.47 -8.60
N LEU A 89 7.14 -10.96 -7.50
CA LEU A 89 8.16 -11.60 -6.67
C LEU A 89 7.68 -11.76 -5.23
N GLY A 90 8.31 -12.65 -4.48
CA GLY A 90 7.93 -12.97 -3.11
C GLY A 90 6.67 -13.84 -3.05
N CYS A 91 6.22 -14.08 -1.82
CA CYS A 91 5.00 -14.82 -1.55
C CYS A 91 3.80 -13.88 -1.38
N PRO A 92 2.60 -14.30 -1.79
CA PRO A 92 1.37 -13.62 -1.41
C PRO A 92 1.24 -13.51 0.12
N SER A 93 0.41 -12.58 0.59
CA SER A 93 -0.01 -12.54 1.98
C SER A 93 -0.58 -13.91 2.40
N GLU A 94 -0.29 -14.32 3.63
CA GLU A 94 -0.81 -15.58 4.19
C GLU A 94 -2.34 -15.66 4.11
N LEU A 95 -3.02 -14.52 4.23
CA LEU A 95 -4.48 -14.42 4.10
C LEU A 95 -5.01 -14.95 2.76
N ILE A 96 -4.23 -14.81 1.69
CA ILE A 96 -4.65 -15.24 0.33
C ILE A 96 -4.79 -16.77 0.22
N GLY A 97 -4.08 -17.50 1.05
CA GLY A 97 -4.12 -18.99 1.07
C GLY A 97 -5.15 -19.58 2.04
N GLU A 98 -5.78 -18.75 2.88
CA GLU A 98 -6.77 -19.20 3.84
C GLU A 98 -8.15 -19.42 3.20
N ASP A 99 -8.96 -20.28 3.82
CA ASP A 99 -10.36 -20.48 3.44
C ASP A 99 -11.17 -19.21 3.73
N ILE A 100 -11.91 -18.73 2.74
CA ILE A 100 -12.67 -17.46 2.83
C ILE A 100 -13.73 -17.51 3.93
N GLU A 101 -14.40 -18.67 4.11
CA GLU A 101 -15.44 -18.79 5.14
C GLU A 101 -14.85 -18.83 6.55
N GLU A 102 -13.62 -19.32 6.71
CA GLU A 102 -12.88 -19.23 7.97
C GLU A 102 -12.38 -17.80 8.22
N LEU A 103 -11.89 -17.11 7.18
CA LEU A 103 -11.49 -15.70 7.30
C LEU A 103 -12.67 -14.79 7.69
N LYS A 104 -13.86 -15.04 7.20
CA LYS A 104 -15.07 -14.27 7.56
C LYS A 104 -15.43 -14.36 9.05
N LYS A 105 -14.95 -15.39 9.75
CA LYS A 105 -15.17 -15.55 11.18
C LYS A 105 -14.18 -14.76 12.03
N LYS A 106 -13.03 -14.37 11.42
CA LYS A 106 -11.96 -13.65 12.09
C LYS A 106 -12.25 -12.16 12.15
N LYS A 107 -11.78 -11.52 13.21
CA LYS A 107 -11.74 -10.07 13.37
C LYS A 107 -10.33 -9.58 13.12
N LEU A 108 -10.12 -9.00 11.98
CA LEU A 108 -8.80 -8.59 11.51
C LEU A 108 -8.57 -7.11 11.76
N VAL A 109 -7.35 -6.75 12.14
CA VAL A 109 -6.90 -5.37 12.23
C VAL A 109 -5.54 -5.20 11.55
N PHE A 110 -5.43 -4.17 10.74
CA PHE A 110 -4.16 -3.74 10.13
C PHE A 110 -3.69 -2.46 10.79
N VAL A 111 -2.40 -2.38 11.08
CA VAL A 111 -1.76 -1.16 11.60
C VAL A 111 -0.68 -0.73 10.61
N ALA A 112 -0.85 0.44 10.04
CA ALA A 112 0.04 1.00 9.03
C ALA A 112 0.53 2.39 9.42
N GLY A 113 1.73 2.75 8.98
CA GLY A 113 2.30 4.06 9.23
C GLY A 113 3.07 4.61 8.04
N GLY A 114 2.81 5.87 7.70
CA GLY A 114 3.48 6.55 6.60
C GLY A 114 3.39 5.78 5.27
N VAL A 115 4.52 5.60 4.59
CA VAL A 115 4.61 4.83 3.34
C VAL A 115 4.19 3.36 3.49
N GLY A 116 4.23 2.80 4.72
CA GLY A 116 3.76 1.45 5.02
C GLY A 116 2.25 1.24 4.83
N THR A 117 1.48 2.31 4.63
CA THR A 117 0.07 2.22 4.23
C THR A 117 -0.08 1.57 2.84
N ALA A 118 0.87 1.80 1.94
CA ALA A 118 0.83 1.28 0.57
C ALA A 118 0.81 -0.26 0.49
N PRO A 119 1.69 -1.03 1.18
CA PRO A 119 1.64 -2.49 1.15
C PRO A 119 0.45 -3.09 1.91
N VAL A 120 -0.18 -2.34 2.81
CA VAL A 120 -1.39 -2.79 3.54
C VAL A 120 -2.63 -2.67 2.67
N TYR A 121 -2.74 -1.61 1.88
CA TYR A 121 -3.91 -1.32 1.05
C TYR A 121 -4.39 -2.51 0.18
N PRO A 122 -3.55 -3.18 -0.62
CA PRO A 122 -4.02 -4.28 -1.47
C PRO A 122 -4.54 -5.48 -0.68
N GLN A 123 -4.08 -5.69 0.54
CA GLN A 123 -4.55 -6.76 1.42
C GLN A 123 -5.95 -6.45 1.95
N VAL A 124 -6.18 -5.24 2.42
CA VAL A 124 -7.49 -4.78 2.90
C VAL A 124 -8.49 -4.75 1.74
N LYS A 125 -8.09 -4.27 0.57
CA LYS A 125 -8.90 -4.27 -0.65
C LYS A 125 -9.32 -5.69 -1.03
N TRP A 126 -8.40 -6.64 -1.02
CA TRP A 126 -8.69 -8.05 -1.32
C TRP A 126 -9.71 -8.64 -0.33
N LEU A 127 -9.56 -8.39 0.97
CA LEU A 127 -10.53 -8.82 1.98
C LEU A 127 -11.91 -8.25 1.70
N HIS A 128 -11.99 -6.93 1.45
CA HIS A 128 -13.24 -6.25 1.13
C HIS A 128 -13.93 -6.84 -0.11
N GLU A 129 -13.18 -7.12 -1.18
CA GLU A 129 -13.69 -7.76 -2.40
C GLU A 129 -14.23 -9.18 -2.16
N HIS A 130 -13.81 -9.83 -1.06
CA HIS A 130 -14.30 -11.15 -0.62
C HIS A 130 -15.35 -11.06 0.48
N GLY A 131 -15.87 -9.86 0.78
CA GLY A 131 -16.91 -9.65 1.78
C GLY A 131 -16.41 -9.77 3.22
N ILE A 132 -15.14 -9.45 3.46
CA ILE A 132 -14.51 -9.47 4.79
C ILE A 132 -14.13 -8.06 5.17
N ASP A 133 -14.70 -7.57 6.26
CA ASP A 133 -14.38 -6.25 6.81
C ASP A 133 -13.23 -6.35 7.81
N ALA A 134 -12.18 -5.58 7.57
CA ALA A 134 -11.05 -5.45 8.48
C ALA A 134 -10.99 -4.03 9.04
N ASP A 135 -10.66 -3.89 10.32
CA ASP A 135 -10.32 -2.61 10.91
C ASP A 135 -8.92 -2.18 10.44
N VAL A 136 -8.76 -0.89 10.15
CA VAL A 136 -7.47 -0.35 9.73
C VAL A 136 -7.11 0.86 10.57
N ILE A 137 -5.89 0.86 11.08
CA ILE A 137 -5.30 1.98 11.80
C ILE A 137 -4.19 2.55 10.92
N VAL A 138 -4.33 3.83 10.53
CA VAL A 138 -3.31 4.55 9.76
C VAL A 138 -2.71 5.66 10.61
N GLY A 139 -1.41 5.59 10.82
CA GLY A 139 -0.65 6.61 11.52
C GLY A 139 0.29 7.39 10.60
N ALA A 140 0.52 8.67 10.90
CA ALA A 140 1.54 9.49 10.26
C ALA A 140 2.12 10.50 11.24
N LYS A 141 3.27 11.09 10.92
CA LYS A 141 3.84 12.16 11.74
C LYS A 141 2.92 13.37 11.84
N ASN A 142 2.28 13.73 10.73
CA ASN A 142 1.32 14.84 10.62
C ASN A 142 0.33 14.56 9.47
N LYS A 143 -0.68 15.42 9.35
CA LYS A 143 -1.73 15.32 8.32
C LYS A 143 -1.17 15.25 6.90
N ASP A 144 -0.15 16.05 6.58
CA ASP A 144 0.37 16.17 5.21
C ASP A 144 1.15 14.92 4.75
N LEU A 145 1.48 14.01 5.67
CA LEU A 145 2.14 12.74 5.40
C LEU A 145 1.18 11.54 5.38
N LEU A 146 -0.12 11.77 5.57
CA LEU A 146 -1.14 10.74 5.35
C LEU A 146 -1.30 10.47 3.86
N ILE A 147 -1.30 9.21 3.50
CA ILE A 147 -1.49 8.75 2.12
C ILE A 147 -2.62 7.72 2.02
N LEU A 148 -3.26 7.63 0.87
CA LEU A 148 -4.28 6.62 0.56
C LEU A 148 -5.49 6.62 1.53
N GLU A 149 -5.80 7.76 2.16
CA GLU A 149 -6.90 7.86 3.12
C GLU A 149 -8.23 7.50 2.47
N LYS A 150 -8.55 8.09 1.32
CA LYS A 150 -9.80 7.86 0.59
C LYS A 150 -9.92 6.43 0.07
N GLU A 151 -8.82 5.91 -0.46
CA GLU A 151 -8.74 4.55 -0.96
C GLU A 151 -8.95 3.55 0.18
N MET A 152 -8.32 3.79 1.32
CA MET A 152 -8.46 2.94 2.50
C MET A 152 -9.86 3.03 3.11
N GLU A 153 -10.45 4.23 3.17
CA GLU A 153 -11.81 4.44 3.67
C GLU A 153 -12.84 3.65 2.85
N ALA A 154 -12.61 3.52 1.55
CA ALA A 154 -13.51 2.78 0.66
C ALA A 154 -13.50 1.26 0.86
N VAL A 155 -12.45 0.70 1.49
CA VAL A 155 -12.26 -0.76 1.62
C VAL A 155 -12.13 -1.25 3.06
N ALA A 156 -11.87 -0.37 4.02
CA ALA A 156 -11.80 -0.72 5.45
C ALA A 156 -13.20 -0.90 6.05
N GLY A 157 -13.35 -1.84 6.96
CA GLY A 157 -14.56 -1.95 7.79
C GLY A 157 -14.69 -0.73 8.71
N ASN A 158 -13.63 -0.41 9.46
CA ASN A 158 -13.47 0.86 10.17
C ASN A 158 -12.07 1.39 9.92
N LEU A 159 -11.98 2.70 9.65
CA LEU A 159 -10.70 3.39 9.48
C LEU A 159 -10.44 4.31 10.67
N TYR A 160 -9.32 4.10 11.34
CA TYR A 160 -8.84 4.93 12.44
C TYR A 160 -7.59 5.66 12.02
N ILE A 161 -7.60 6.98 12.13
CA ILE A 161 -6.48 7.83 11.74
C ILE A 161 -5.88 8.50 12.97
N THR A 162 -4.54 8.52 13.04
CA THR A 162 -3.82 9.22 14.08
C THR A 162 -2.59 9.95 13.52
N THR A 163 -2.23 11.06 14.13
CA THR A 163 -1.03 11.80 13.82
C THR A 163 -0.22 12.07 15.08
N ASP A 164 1.10 11.93 15.00
CA ASP A 164 1.98 12.08 16.17
C ASP A 164 1.88 13.49 16.78
N ASP A 165 1.76 14.51 15.93
CA ASP A 165 1.64 15.92 16.32
C ASP A 165 0.21 16.35 16.69
N GLY A 166 -0.78 15.53 16.39
CA GLY A 166 -2.20 15.85 16.61
C GLY A 166 -2.81 16.81 15.59
N SER A 167 -2.18 16.98 14.43
CA SER A 167 -2.66 17.88 13.38
C SER A 167 -3.93 17.37 12.67
N TYR A 168 -4.30 16.11 12.87
CA TYR A 168 -5.48 15.53 12.24
C TYR A 168 -6.07 14.36 13.05
N VAL A 169 -7.41 14.33 13.16
CA VAL A 169 -8.27 13.37 13.84
C VAL A 169 -7.89 13.14 15.31
N ARG A 170 -6.85 12.38 15.57
CA ARG A 170 -6.41 12.00 16.90
C ARG A 170 -4.88 12.17 17.03
N LYS A 171 -4.44 12.66 18.19
CA LYS A 171 -3.01 12.70 18.55
C LYS A 171 -2.56 11.36 19.11
N GLY A 172 -1.40 10.88 18.66
CA GLY A 172 -0.76 9.69 19.16
C GLY A 172 -0.30 8.74 18.06
N MET A 173 0.24 7.61 18.47
CA MET A 173 0.73 6.57 17.57
C MET A 173 -0.38 5.55 17.24
N GLY A 174 -0.24 4.84 16.13
CA GLY A 174 -1.18 3.76 15.76
C GLY A 174 -1.32 2.68 16.84
N THR A 175 -0.25 2.41 17.58
CA THR A 175 -0.26 1.48 18.73
C THR A 175 -1.11 1.97 19.90
N ASP A 176 -1.25 3.29 20.08
CA ASP A 176 -2.11 3.85 21.13
C ASP A 176 -3.58 3.69 20.77
N VAL A 177 -3.89 3.81 19.47
CA VAL A 177 -5.24 3.52 18.96
C VAL A 177 -5.57 2.05 19.15
N LEU A 178 -4.67 1.13 18.81
CA LEU A 178 -4.88 -0.29 19.02
C LEU A 178 -5.11 -0.65 20.50
N LYS A 179 -4.30 -0.10 21.40
CA LYS A 179 -4.49 -0.27 22.86
C LYS A 179 -5.86 0.22 23.31
N ASP A 180 -6.32 1.36 22.80
CA ASP A 180 -7.62 1.91 23.13
C ASP A 180 -8.77 0.99 22.66
N LEU A 181 -8.69 0.51 21.41
CA LEU A 181 -9.67 -0.42 20.85
C LEU A 181 -9.78 -1.70 21.66
N VAL A 182 -8.65 -2.27 22.05
CA VAL A 182 -8.62 -3.54 22.80
C VAL A 182 -8.96 -3.34 24.29
N ASN A 183 -8.30 -2.41 24.96
CA ASN A 183 -8.38 -2.30 26.42
C ASN A 183 -9.59 -1.51 26.89
N ASN A 184 -9.98 -0.44 26.16
CA ASN A 184 -11.05 0.45 26.58
C ASN A 184 -12.38 0.15 25.88
N GLN A 185 -12.34 -0.23 24.60
CA GLN A 185 -13.55 -0.54 23.83
C GLN A 185 -13.88 -2.04 23.78
N GLY A 186 -13.01 -2.89 24.33
CA GLY A 186 -13.24 -4.33 24.44
C GLY A 186 -13.22 -5.07 23.11
N LYS A 187 -12.65 -4.48 22.05
CA LYS A 187 -12.47 -5.17 20.76
C LYS A 187 -11.48 -6.32 20.92
N LYS A 188 -11.78 -7.44 20.26
CA LYS A 188 -10.91 -8.60 20.18
C LYS A 188 -10.58 -8.86 18.72
N TYR A 189 -9.31 -9.04 18.44
CA TYR A 189 -8.80 -9.39 17.11
C TYR A 189 -8.13 -10.75 17.15
N ASP A 190 -8.13 -11.46 16.02
CA ASP A 190 -7.56 -12.81 15.84
C ASP A 190 -6.15 -12.75 15.27
#